data_613ec39e51561e08ead60e6994c00456
#
_entry.id   613ec39e51561e08ead60e6994c00456
#
_cell.length_a   1.000
_cell.length_b   1.000
_cell.length_c   1.000
_cell.angle_alpha   90.00
_cell.angle_beta   90.00
_cell.angle_gamma   90.00
#
_symmetry.space_group_name_H-M   'P 1'
#
loop_
_entity.id
_entity.type
_entity.pdbx_description
1 polymer ?
#
loop_
_entity_poly.entity_id
_entity_poly.type
_entity_poly.pdbx_seq_one_letter_code
_entity_poly.pdbx_strand_id
1 'polypeptide(L)'
;IVQELYEKKLVTYPRTDARVLSTAVSKEITKNLNGLSKYQTAAPYMQDILQYGAYKNLAKTRYVNDKQITDHYAIIPTGQGLSALNSVSATAHHVYDVIVRRFLSIFYPPAVYQKVALVTQIGKEQFFSNFRVLAEEGYLKVAGVPAPKKNANGNDAEGDGSDNNVDLDAAFFASIQKLKKGDILDVKSLDIKEGETSPPKRYNSGSMILAMENAGQLIEDEELRAQIKGSGIGTSA
;
A
#
# COMPACT_ATOMS: atom_id res chain seq x y z
N ILE A 1 11.77 3.38 -18.03
CA ILE A 1 10.48 2.67 -18.19
C ILE A 1 9.31 3.64 -18.07
N VAL A 2 9.11 4.35 -16.94
CA VAL A 2 7.93 5.23 -16.80
C VAL A 2 8.00 6.43 -17.76
N GLN A 3 9.20 6.94 -18.05
CA GLN A 3 9.43 7.96 -19.08
C GLN A 3 9.01 7.46 -20.47
N GLU A 4 9.34 6.22 -20.83
CA GLU A 4 8.89 5.58 -22.07
C GLU A 4 7.36 5.47 -22.14
N LEU A 5 6.71 5.08 -21.04
CA LEU A 5 5.25 5.03 -20.98
C LEU A 5 4.61 6.40 -21.16
N TYR A 6 5.24 7.45 -20.61
CA TYR A 6 4.79 8.83 -20.79
C TYR A 6 4.93 9.30 -22.26
N GLU A 7 6.06 9.06 -22.88
CA GLU A 7 6.31 9.41 -24.29
C GLU A 7 5.31 8.72 -25.23
N LYS A 8 4.88 7.52 -24.86
CA LYS A 8 3.81 6.77 -25.55
C LYS A 8 2.40 7.19 -25.14
N LYS A 9 2.25 8.26 -24.35
CA LYS A 9 0.97 8.81 -23.86
C LYS A 9 0.15 7.84 -23.00
N LEU A 10 0.77 6.83 -22.42
CA LEU A 10 0.10 5.83 -21.58
C LEU A 10 -0.14 6.34 -20.16
N VAL A 11 0.79 7.14 -19.63
CA VAL A 11 0.72 7.69 -18.27
C VAL A 11 0.97 9.21 -18.30
N THR A 12 0.67 9.87 -17.19
CA THR A 12 0.97 11.29 -16.97
C THR A 12 2.45 11.51 -16.69
N TYR A 13 2.88 12.75 -16.56
CA TYR A 13 4.29 13.12 -16.42
C TYR A 13 4.97 12.43 -15.24
N PRO A 14 6.11 11.75 -15.45
CA PRO A 14 6.66 10.84 -14.43
C PRO A 14 7.55 11.50 -13.38
N ARG A 15 8.06 12.72 -13.64
CA ARG A 15 8.92 13.42 -12.67
C ARG A 15 8.05 14.24 -11.74
N THR A 16 7.54 13.59 -10.71
CA THR A 16 6.69 14.19 -9.69
C THR A 16 6.89 13.49 -8.37
N ASP A 17 6.88 14.24 -7.29
CA ASP A 17 6.83 13.78 -5.91
C ASP A 17 5.39 13.65 -5.39
N ALA A 18 4.42 14.23 -6.10
CA ALA A 18 3.03 14.22 -5.70
C ALA A 18 2.43 12.81 -5.70
N ARG A 19 1.71 12.51 -4.62
CA ARG A 19 0.97 11.26 -4.43
C ARG A 19 -0.54 11.45 -4.51
N VAL A 20 -0.97 12.65 -4.92
CA VAL A 20 -2.38 13.07 -4.98
C VAL A 20 -2.70 13.66 -6.34
N LEU A 21 -3.99 13.78 -6.62
CA LEU A 21 -4.53 14.42 -7.81
C LEU A 21 -4.97 15.85 -7.50
N SER A 22 -5.04 16.69 -8.54
CA SER A 22 -5.63 18.02 -8.41
C SER A 22 -7.16 17.96 -8.51
N THR A 23 -7.82 18.98 -7.97
CA THR A 23 -9.27 19.17 -8.13
C THR A 23 -9.67 19.26 -9.61
N ALA A 24 -8.85 19.88 -10.46
CA ALA A 24 -9.10 19.98 -11.88
C ALA A 24 -9.10 18.60 -12.56
N VAL A 25 -8.08 17.77 -12.29
CA VAL A 25 -7.98 16.40 -12.81
C VAL A 25 -9.13 15.53 -12.32
N SER A 26 -9.53 15.67 -11.05
CA SER A 26 -10.62 14.86 -10.49
C SER A 26 -11.97 15.08 -11.18
N LYS A 27 -12.21 16.28 -11.72
CA LYS A 27 -13.43 16.61 -12.48
C LYS A 27 -13.45 15.95 -13.87
N GLU A 28 -12.28 15.68 -14.43
CA GLU A 28 -12.14 15.10 -15.78
C GLU A 28 -11.80 13.60 -15.75
N ILE A 29 -11.74 12.99 -14.56
CA ILE A 29 -11.26 11.62 -14.36
C ILE A 29 -12.04 10.57 -15.16
N THR A 30 -13.28 10.85 -15.52
CA THR A 30 -14.10 10.00 -16.38
C THR A 30 -13.49 9.78 -17.75
N LYS A 31 -12.72 10.73 -18.29
CA LYS A 31 -12.02 10.56 -19.56
C LYS A 31 -10.98 9.43 -19.46
N ASN A 32 -10.21 9.41 -18.37
CA ASN A 32 -9.23 8.37 -18.08
C ASN A 32 -9.90 7.02 -17.92
N LEU A 33 -10.97 6.96 -17.13
CA LEU A 33 -11.74 5.73 -16.89
C LEU A 33 -12.31 5.17 -18.21
N ASN A 34 -12.98 6.01 -19.00
CA ASN A 34 -13.56 5.58 -20.28
C ASN A 34 -12.48 5.07 -21.24
N GLY A 35 -11.31 5.70 -21.29
CA GLY A 35 -10.19 5.21 -22.09
C GLY A 35 -9.70 3.84 -21.62
N LEU A 36 -9.65 3.59 -20.32
CA LEU A 36 -9.22 2.32 -19.75
C LEU A 36 -10.23 1.19 -19.93
N SER A 37 -11.48 1.47 -20.29
CA SER A 37 -12.48 0.41 -20.54
C SER A 37 -12.07 -0.60 -21.62
N LYS A 38 -11.16 -0.17 -22.52
CA LYS A 38 -10.59 -1.01 -23.59
C LYS A 38 -9.36 -1.80 -23.14
N TYR A 39 -8.85 -1.56 -21.94
CA TYR A 39 -7.68 -2.25 -21.40
C TYR A 39 -8.14 -3.52 -20.66
N GLN A 40 -7.67 -4.68 -21.12
CA GLN A 40 -8.15 -5.98 -20.64
C GLN A 40 -8.06 -6.14 -19.12
N THR A 41 -6.96 -5.71 -18.51
CA THR A 41 -6.78 -5.78 -17.05
C THR A 41 -7.74 -4.86 -16.29
N ALA A 42 -8.13 -3.72 -16.86
CA ALA A 42 -9.03 -2.76 -16.25
C ALA A 42 -10.52 -3.14 -16.42
N ALA A 43 -10.86 -3.74 -17.55
CA ALA A 43 -12.25 -4.00 -17.97
C ALA A 43 -13.14 -4.63 -16.88
N PRO A 44 -12.70 -5.64 -16.11
CA PRO A 44 -13.53 -6.26 -15.07
C PRO A 44 -13.94 -5.29 -13.95
N TYR A 45 -13.12 -4.27 -13.68
CA TYR A 45 -13.33 -3.31 -12.59
C TYR A 45 -14.09 -2.07 -13.04
N MET A 46 -14.07 -1.78 -14.34
CA MET A 46 -14.69 -0.58 -14.91
C MET A 46 -16.20 -0.57 -14.73
N GLN A 47 -16.84 -1.74 -14.88
CA GLN A 47 -18.29 -1.85 -14.69
C GLN A 47 -18.69 -1.45 -13.28
N ASP A 48 -18.02 -1.98 -12.26
CA ASP A 48 -18.26 -1.65 -10.85
C ASP A 48 -18.08 -0.13 -10.61
N ILE A 49 -16.94 0.43 -11.07
CA ILE A 49 -16.59 1.84 -10.83
C ILE A 49 -17.63 2.77 -11.47
N LEU A 50 -18.03 2.50 -12.69
CA LEU A 50 -18.99 3.33 -13.42
C LEU A 50 -20.41 3.18 -12.85
N GLN A 51 -20.82 1.95 -12.52
CA GLN A 51 -22.15 1.67 -11.96
C GLN A 51 -22.33 2.31 -10.57
N TYR A 52 -21.35 2.15 -9.66
CA TYR A 52 -21.43 2.72 -8.32
C TYR A 52 -21.12 4.21 -8.28
N GLY A 53 -20.54 4.77 -9.33
CA GLY A 53 -20.29 6.19 -9.47
C GLY A 53 -19.31 6.76 -8.44
N ALA A 54 -18.42 5.94 -7.89
CA ALA A 54 -17.45 6.34 -6.87
C ALA A 54 -16.56 7.52 -7.33
N TYR A 55 -16.27 7.62 -8.63
CA TYR A 55 -15.50 8.71 -9.21
C TYR A 55 -16.16 10.09 -9.05
N LYS A 56 -17.49 10.17 -8.89
CA LYS A 56 -18.22 11.45 -8.72
C LYS A 56 -17.83 12.17 -7.42
N ASN A 57 -17.42 11.42 -6.42
CA ASN A 57 -17.00 11.94 -5.12
C ASN A 57 -15.48 12.03 -4.94
N LEU A 58 -14.70 11.76 -5.98
CA LEU A 58 -13.24 11.71 -5.92
C LEU A 58 -12.63 12.98 -5.32
N ALA A 59 -13.14 14.16 -5.71
CA ALA A 59 -12.66 15.45 -5.20
C ALA A 59 -12.76 15.61 -3.67
N LYS A 60 -13.64 14.83 -3.01
CA LYS A 60 -13.83 14.88 -1.56
C LYS A 60 -13.01 13.83 -0.81
N THR A 61 -12.20 13.07 -1.52
CA THR A 61 -11.39 11.98 -0.93
C THR A 61 -9.98 12.47 -0.60
N ARG A 62 -9.27 11.69 0.21
CA ARG A 62 -7.85 11.92 0.52
C ARG A 62 -6.92 11.86 -0.71
N TYR A 63 -7.42 11.43 -1.85
CA TYR A 63 -6.64 11.30 -3.08
C TYR A 63 -6.58 12.60 -3.90
N VAL A 64 -7.31 13.65 -3.47
CA VAL A 64 -7.30 14.96 -4.12
C VAL A 64 -6.89 16.02 -3.11
N ASN A 65 -5.77 16.70 -3.39
CA ASN A 65 -5.26 17.75 -2.52
C ASN A 65 -4.34 18.72 -3.30
N ASP A 66 -4.87 19.84 -3.74
CA ASP A 66 -4.12 20.84 -4.52
C ASP A 66 -2.92 21.42 -3.75
N LYS A 67 -2.98 21.43 -2.40
CA LYS A 67 -1.89 21.96 -1.55
C LYS A 67 -0.64 21.07 -1.52
N GLN A 68 -0.78 19.80 -1.89
CA GLN A 68 0.31 18.83 -1.95
C GLN A 68 0.87 18.64 -3.36
N ILE A 69 0.54 19.53 -4.27
CA ILE A 69 1.02 19.51 -5.65
C ILE A 69 1.86 20.75 -5.86
N THR A 70 3.12 20.56 -6.26
CA THR A 70 4.02 21.63 -6.66
C THR A 70 3.85 21.94 -8.15
N ASP A 71 4.36 21.08 -9.02
CA ASP A 71 4.33 21.25 -10.47
C ASP A 71 3.40 20.24 -11.15
N HIS A 72 3.43 18.98 -10.72
CA HIS A 72 2.70 17.89 -11.34
C HIS A 72 1.99 17.05 -10.29
N TYR A 73 0.79 16.54 -10.62
CA TYR A 73 0.06 15.59 -9.81
C TYR A 73 0.61 14.16 -9.97
N ALA A 74 0.09 13.24 -9.19
CA ALA A 74 0.52 11.84 -9.17
C ALA A 74 0.43 11.18 -10.55
N ILE A 75 1.29 10.20 -10.80
CA ILE A 75 1.29 9.41 -12.03
C ILE A 75 0.02 8.58 -12.11
N ILE A 76 -0.78 8.80 -13.16
CA ILE A 76 -1.98 8.03 -13.45
C ILE A 76 -2.02 7.61 -14.92
N PRO A 77 -2.76 6.55 -15.29
CA PRO A 77 -2.96 6.20 -16.68
C PRO A 77 -3.83 7.26 -17.37
N THR A 78 -3.50 7.61 -18.60
CA THR A 78 -4.26 8.59 -19.38
C THR A 78 -5.52 7.99 -20.00
N GLY A 79 -5.56 6.68 -20.16
CA GLY A 79 -6.57 5.98 -20.96
C GLY A 79 -6.35 6.09 -22.48
N GLN A 80 -5.22 6.68 -22.90
CA GLN A 80 -4.85 6.84 -24.31
C GLN A 80 -3.64 5.95 -24.65
N GLY A 81 -3.32 5.85 -25.93
CA GLY A 81 -2.09 5.21 -26.40
C GLY A 81 -2.04 3.69 -26.18
N LEU A 82 -3.14 3.01 -25.84
CA LEU A 82 -3.15 1.59 -25.45
C LEU A 82 -2.54 0.67 -26.52
N SER A 83 -2.63 1.02 -27.81
CA SER A 83 -2.00 0.26 -28.90
C SER A 83 -0.47 0.21 -28.78
N ALA A 84 0.14 1.23 -28.16
CA ALA A 84 1.58 1.27 -27.93
C ALA A 84 2.07 0.21 -26.93
N LEU A 85 1.17 -0.38 -26.12
CA LEU A 85 1.52 -1.47 -25.20
C LEU A 85 2.09 -2.70 -25.94
N ASN A 86 1.70 -2.91 -27.20
CA ASN A 86 2.22 -4.01 -28.03
C ASN A 86 3.72 -3.81 -28.39
N SER A 87 4.24 -2.60 -28.23
CA SER A 87 5.62 -2.23 -28.61
C SER A 87 6.52 -1.91 -27.42
N VAL A 88 6.07 -2.10 -26.19
CA VAL A 88 6.88 -1.92 -24.99
C VAL A 88 7.40 -3.27 -24.46
N SER A 89 8.46 -3.22 -23.66
CA SER A 89 9.00 -4.41 -23.01
C SER A 89 7.97 -5.02 -22.03
N ALA A 90 8.11 -6.32 -21.75
CA ALA A 90 7.28 -7.01 -20.75
C ALA A 90 7.35 -6.32 -19.37
N THR A 91 8.50 -5.81 -18.99
CA THR A 91 8.68 -5.06 -17.74
C THR A 91 7.91 -3.73 -17.77
N ALA A 92 7.96 -3.01 -18.88
CA ALA A 92 7.22 -1.75 -19.03
C ALA A 92 5.70 -2.00 -19.02
N HIS A 93 5.24 -3.09 -19.65
CA HIS A 93 3.85 -3.51 -19.61
C HIS A 93 3.40 -3.83 -18.18
N HIS A 94 4.22 -4.56 -17.42
CA HIS A 94 3.93 -4.87 -16.01
C HIS A 94 3.89 -3.61 -15.14
N VAL A 95 4.81 -2.66 -15.34
CA VAL A 95 4.78 -1.36 -14.63
C VAL A 95 3.51 -0.58 -14.95
N TYR A 96 3.08 -0.57 -16.22
CA TYR A 96 1.81 0.05 -16.61
C TYR A 96 0.63 -0.61 -15.89
N ASP A 97 0.59 -1.95 -15.83
CA ASP A 97 -0.46 -2.69 -15.14
C ASP A 97 -0.53 -2.33 -13.64
N VAL A 98 0.62 -2.20 -12.97
CA VAL A 98 0.69 -1.76 -11.57
C VAL A 98 0.13 -0.35 -11.40
N ILE A 99 0.47 0.58 -12.30
CA ILE A 99 -0.05 1.95 -12.28
C ILE A 99 -1.57 1.96 -12.46
N VAL A 100 -2.09 1.19 -13.43
CA VAL A 100 -3.53 1.06 -13.68
C VAL A 100 -4.25 0.49 -12.45
N ARG A 101 -3.77 -0.61 -11.88
CA ARG A 101 -4.35 -1.23 -10.68
C ARG A 101 -4.35 -0.26 -9.50
N ARG A 102 -3.25 0.46 -9.29
CA ARG A 102 -3.17 1.47 -8.23
C ARG A 102 -4.17 2.60 -8.45
N PHE A 103 -4.32 3.07 -9.69
CA PHE A 103 -5.29 4.10 -10.05
C PHE A 103 -6.74 3.62 -9.84
N LEU A 104 -7.08 2.43 -10.31
CA LEU A 104 -8.43 1.90 -10.13
C LEU A 104 -8.77 1.63 -8.66
N SER A 105 -7.78 1.30 -7.83
CA SER A 105 -7.95 1.05 -6.40
C SER A 105 -8.53 2.25 -5.63
N ILE A 106 -8.30 3.50 -6.10
CA ILE A 106 -8.80 4.69 -5.39
C ILE A 106 -10.32 4.84 -5.43
N PHE A 107 -10.99 4.12 -6.34
CA PHE A 107 -12.44 4.14 -6.50
C PHE A 107 -13.17 3.06 -5.68
N TYR A 108 -12.41 2.24 -4.94
CA TYR A 108 -12.95 1.19 -4.08
C TYR A 108 -12.88 1.59 -2.61
N PRO A 109 -13.76 1.05 -1.75
CA PRO A 109 -13.70 1.28 -0.32
C PRO A 109 -12.41 0.69 0.29
N PRO A 110 -12.04 1.09 1.51
CA PRO A 110 -10.97 0.45 2.24
C PRO A 110 -11.21 -1.05 2.45
N ALA A 111 -10.14 -1.84 2.50
CA ALA A 111 -10.22 -3.21 2.97
C ALA A 111 -10.52 -3.23 4.48
N VAL A 112 -11.39 -4.12 4.89
CA VAL A 112 -11.78 -4.27 6.30
C VAL A 112 -11.21 -5.57 6.85
N TYR A 113 -10.51 -5.45 7.99
CA TYR A 113 -9.95 -6.60 8.70
C TYR A 113 -10.60 -6.71 10.07
N GLN A 114 -10.98 -7.93 10.43
CA GLN A 114 -11.28 -8.27 11.82
C GLN A 114 -9.97 -8.59 12.53
N LYS A 115 -9.72 -7.93 13.66
CA LYS A 115 -8.53 -8.15 14.50
C LYS A 115 -8.93 -8.75 15.83
N VAL A 116 -8.15 -9.72 16.31
CA VAL A 116 -8.25 -10.28 17.65
C VAL A 116 -6.89 -10.15 18.30
N ALA A 117 -6.88 -9.57 19.51
CA ALA A 117 -5.72 -9.57 20.40
C ALA A 117 -5.99 -10.59 21.51
N LEU A 118 -5.12 -11.58 21.62
CA LEU A 118 -5.17 -12.61 22.63
C LEU A 118 -3.99 -12.47 23.58
N VAL A 119 -4.28 -12.48 24.88
CA VAL A 119 -3.25 -12.55 25.92
C VAL A 119 -3.44 -13.85 26.67
N THR A 120 -2.47 -14.75 26.58
CA THR A 120 -2.43 -15.99 27.36
C THR A 120 -1.45 -15.83 28.50
N GLN A 121 -1.78 -16.39 29.67
CA GLN A 121 -0.94 -16.33 30.87
C GLN A 121 -0.54 -17.74 31.28
N ILE A 122 0.75 -17.94 31.52
CA ILE A 122 1.30 -19.19 32.08
C ILE A 122 2.10 -18.82 33.33
N GLY A 123 1.56 -19.13 34.48
CA GLY A 123 2.15 -18.69 35.75
C GLY A 123 2.15 -17.16 35.87
N LYS A 124 3.34 -16.52 35.87
CA LYS A 124 3.50 -15.07 35.91
C LYS A 124 3.76 -14.42 34.52
N GLU A 125 4.03 -15.24 33.53
CA GLU A 125 4.39 -14.80 32.18
C GLU A 125 3.15 -14.59 31.31
N GLN A 126 3.20 -13.56 30.47
CA GLN A 126 2.14 -13.22 29.51
C GLN A 126 2.66 -13.34 28.09
N PHE A 127 1.86 -13.97 27.24
CA PHE A 127 2.13 -14.16 25.82
C PHE A 127 1.08 -13.40 25.01
N PHE A 128 1.52 -12.46 24.19
CA PHE A 128 0.68 -11.60 23.38
C PHE A 128 0.62 -12.11 21.94
N SER A 129 -0.57 -12.33 21.43
CA SER A 129 -0.79 -12.79 20.06
C SER A 129 -1.82 -11.89 19.37
N ASN A 130 -1.46 -11.36 18.21
CA ASN A 130 -2.34 -10.54 17.41
C ASN A 130 -2.67 -11.28 16.11
N PHE A 131 -3.95 -11.40 15.82
CA PHE A 131 -4.47 -12.07 14.65
C PHE A 131 -5.37 -11.15 13.85
N ARG A 132 -5.39 -11.32 12.53
CA ARG A 132 -6.34 -10.64 11.67
C ARG A 132 -6.83 -11.56 10.56
N VAL A 133 -8.05 -11.30 10.12
CA VAL A 133 -8.66 -11.95 8.95
C VAL A 133 -9.27 -10.87 8.07
N LEU A 134 -9.13 -11.00 6.77
CA LEU A 134 -9.75 -10.11 5.80
C LEU A 134 -11.26 -10.38 5.78
N ALA A 135 -12.07 -9.39 6.21
CA ALA A 135 -13.52 -9.45 6.21
C ALA A 135 -14.12 -8.91 4.91
N GLU A 136 -13.58 -7.79 4.41
CA GLU A 136 -14.01 -7.19 3.15
C GLU A 136 -12.78 -6.79 2.34
N GLU A 137 -12.72 -7.24 1.09
CA GLU A 137 -11.57 -6.99 0.22
C GLU A 137 -11.39 -5.51 -0.13
N GLY A 138 -12.48 -4.77 -0.29
CA GLY A 138 -12.40 -3.38 -0.69
C GLY A 138 -11.50 -3.18 -1.92
N TYR A 139 -10.54 -2.24 -1.81
CA TYR A 139 -9.58 -1.96 -2.88
C TYR A 139 -8.64 -3.12 -3.22
N LEU A 140 -8.48 -4.11 -2.35
CA LEU A 140 -7.64 -5.29 -2.60
C LEU A 140 -8.19 -6.14 -3.73
N LYS A 141 -9.50 -6.06 -4.03
CA LYS A 141 -10.10 -6.66 -5.21
C LYS A 141 -9.34 -6.29 -6.50
N VAL A 142 -8.86 -5.06 -6.57
CA VAL A 142 -8.10 -4.52 -7.72
C VAL A 142 -6.60 -4.65 -7.51
N ALA A 143 -6.11 -4.24 -6.34
CA ALA A 143 -4.67 -4.22 -6.04
C ALA A 143 -4.08 -5.63 -5.87
N GLY A 144 -4.91 -6.61 -5.54
CA GLY A 144 -4.51 -7.93 -5.07
C GLY A 144 -4.19 -7.94 -3.58
N VAL A 145 -4.41 -9.07 -2.95
CA VAL A 145 -4.02 -9.28 -1.56
C VAL A 145 -2.49 -9.42 -1.54
N PRO A 146 -1.78 -8.62 -0.73
CA PRO A 146 -0.33 -8.77 -0.60
C PRO A 146 -0.01 -10.22 -0.18
N ALA A 147 0.89 -10.87 -0.91
CA ALA A 147 1.36 -12.17 -0.49
C ALA A 147 1.95 -12.07 0.92
N PRO A 148 1.70 -13.05 1.82
CA PRO A 148 2.34 -13.08 3.11
C PRO A 148 3.85 -13.02 2.89
N LYS A 149 4.52 -12.09 3.56
CA LYS A 149 5.98 -11.99 3.49
C LYS A 149 6.53 -13.31 4.01
N LYS A 150 6.98 -14.18 3.12
CA LYS A 150 7.80 -15.33 3.50
C LYS A 150 9.10 -14.75 4.06
N ASN A 151 9.24 -14.81 5.37
CA ASN A 151 10.54 -14.55 5.99
C ASN A 151 11.49 -15.65 5.52
N ALA A 152 12.26 -15.35 4.50
CA ALA A 152 13.25 -16.29 3.94
C ALA A 152 14.40 -16.57 4.93
N ASN A 153 14.51 -15.76 5.98
CA ASN A 153 15.40 -15.99 7.13
C ASN A 153 14.68 -15.39 8.34
N GLY A 154 14.64 -16.14 9.43
CA GLY A 154 13.90 -15.87 10.66
C GLY A 154 14.33 -14.65 11.46
N ASN A 155 14.66 -13.56 10.79
CA ASN A 155 14.94 -12.27 11.41
C ASN A 155 13.79 -11.32 11.06
N ASP A 156 13.02 -11.01 12.05
CA ASP A 156 11.98 -10.00 12.01
C ASP A 156 12.59 -8.70 11.49
N ALA A 157 12.09 -8.24 10.36
CA ALA A 157 12.37 -6.87 9.94
C ALA A 157 11.75 -5.96 10.99
N GLU A 158 12.56 -5.25 11.74
CA GLU A 158 12.16 -4.06 12.46
C GLU A 158 11.61 -3.04 11.43
N GLY A 159 10.32 -3.13 11.22
CA GLY A 159 9.52 -2.12 10.58
C GLY A 159 8.46 -1.78 11.59
N ASP A 160 8.61 -0.64 12.25
CA ASP A 160 7.63 0.02 13.10
C ASP A 160 6.82 -0.95 13.99
N GLY A 161 7.22 -1.01 15.24
CA GLY A 161 6.88 -1.99 16.27
C GLY A 161 5.41 -2.14 16.65
N SER A 162 4.51 -2.37 15.73
CA SER A 162 3.11 -2.53 16.12
C SER A 162 2.30 -3.62 15.44
N ASP A 163 2.75 -4.32 14.42
CA ASP A 163 1.85 -5.29 13.78
C ASP A 163 2.50 -6.66 13.49
N ASN A 164 2.78 -7.45 14.54
CA ASN A 164 2.94 -8.90 14.45
C ASN A 164 1.57 -9.58 14.17
N ASN A 165 0.78 -9.02 13.25
CA ASN A 165 -0.48 -9.59 12.86
C ASN A 165 -0.25 -10.80 11.94
N VAL A 166 -0.58 -11.98 12.40
CA VAL A 166 -0.60 -13.19 11.58
C VAL A 166 -1.91 -13.23 10.80
N ASP A 167 -1.80 -13.33 9.48
CA ASP A 167 -2.98 -13.57 8.63
C ASP A 167 -3.39 -15.04 8.79
N LEU A 168 -4.59 -15.27 9.33
CA LEU A 168 -5.13 -16.58 9.60
C LEU A 168 -6.19 -16.97 8.57
N ASP A 169 -6.43 -18.28 8.44
CA ASP A 169 -7.64 -18.75 7.78
C ASP A 169 -8.89 -18.45 8.62
N ALA A 170 -10.03 -18.35 7.94
CA ALA A 170 -11.29 -17.98 8.57
C ALA A 170 -11.78 -19.01 9.60
N ALA A 171 -11.44 -20.29 9.43
CA ALA A 171 -11.86 -21.36 10.33
C ALA A 171 -11.11 -21.27 11.66
N PHE A 172 -9.80 -21.06 11.62
CA PHE A 172 -8.99 -20.89 12.84
C PHE A 172 -9.37 -19.59 13.57
N PHE A 173 -9.60 -18.51 12.82
CA PHE A 173 -10.05 -17.24 13.39
C PHE A 173 -11.39 -17.37 14.10
N ALA A 174 -12.36 -18.10 13.52
CA ALA A 174 -13.66 -18.38 14.15
C ALA A 174 -13.53 -19.21 15.45
N SER A 175 -12.52 -20.08 15.57
CA SER A 175 -12.25 -20.85 16.79
C SER A 175 -11.72 -19.93 17.90
N ILE A 176 -10.82 -19.01 17.58
CA ILE A 176 -10.28 -18.02 18.52
C ILE A 176 -11.36 -17.06 19.02
N GLN A 177 -12.28 -16.64 18.16
CA GLN A 177 -13.37 -15.73 18.54
C GLN A 177 -14.33 -16.31 19.60
N LYS A 178 -14.37 -17.64 19.75
CA LYS A 178 -15.21 -18.29 20.76
C LYS A 178 -14.61 -18.22 22.16
N LEU A 179 -13.31 -17.95 22.26
CA LEU A 179 -12.61 -17.86 23.55
C LEU A 179 -13.10 -16.64 24.34
N LYS A 180 -13.23 -16.83 25.65
CA LYS A 180 -13.61 -15.81 26.62
C LYS A 180 -12.49 -15.58 27.63
N LYS A 181 -12.49 -14.43 28.26
CA LYS A 181 -11.58 -14.14 29.36
C LYS A 181 -11.79 -15.14 30.49
N GLY A 182 -10.72 -15.84 30.85
CA GLY A 182 -10.72 -16.86 31.90
C GLY A 182 -10.83 -18.29 31.37
N ASP A 183 -11.00 -18.51 30.07
CA ASP A 183 -10.92 -19.85 29.50
C ASP A 183 -9.51 -20.42 29.68
N ILE A 184 -9.46 -21.71 29.98
CA ILE A 184 -8.21 -22.45 30.18
C ILE A 184 -7.88 -23.18 28.89
N LEU A 185 -6.64 -23.01 28.41
CA LEU A 185 -6.12 -23.68 27.22
C LEU A 185 -4.99 -24.63 27.63
N ASP A 186 -4.97 -25.83 27.06
CA ASP A 186 -3.90 -26.78 27.27
C ASP A 186 -2.63 -26.37 26.51
N VAL A 187 -1.51 -26.27 27.22
CA VAL A 187 -0.20 -26.07 26.62
C VAL A 187 0.29 -27.38 26.05
N LYS A 188 0.41 -27.48 24.74
CA LYS A 188 0.88 -28.71 24.06
C LYS A 188 2.40 -28.80 23.99
N SER A 189 3.08 -27.67 23.73
CA SER A 189 4.53 -27.58 23.68
C SER A 189 4.99 -26.18 24.04
N LEU A 190 6.23 -26.06 24.49
CA LEU A 190 6.97 -24.81 24.63
C LEU A 190 8.29 -25.02 23.90
N ASP A 191 8.47 -24.26 22.83
CA ASP A 191 9.67 -24.32 22.01
C ASP A 191 10.50 -23.05 22.23
N ILE A 192 11.79 -23.22 22.54
CA ILE A 192 12.76 -22.13 22.62
C ILE A 192 13.36 -21.95 21.24
N LYS A 193 13.10 -20.80 20.62
CA LYS A 193 13.73 -20.43 19.35
C LYS A 193 14.90 -19.52 19.64
N GLU A 194 16.10 -20.04 19.47
CA GLU A 194 17.31 -19.23 19.51
C GLU A 194 17.45 -18.42 18.25
N GLY A 195 17.97 -17.20 18.37
CA GLY A 195 18.19 -16.31 17.26
C GLY A 195 19.22 -15.25 17.60
N GLU A 196 19.78 -14.67 16.57
CA GLU A 196 20.75 -13.56 16.68
C GLU A 196 20.14 -12.30 16.09
N THR A 197 20.45 -11.15 16.71
CA THR A 197 20.13 -9.86 16.13
C THR A 197 20.98 -9.63 14.89
N SER A 198 20.42 -9.00 13.87
CA SER A 198 21.17 -8.61 12.69
C SER A 198 21.29 -7.08 12.61
N PRO A 199 22.40 -6.55 12.05
CA PRO A 199 22.51 -5.13 11.82
C PRO A 199 21.43 -4.64 10.84
N PRO A 200 21.06 -3.34 10.86
CA PRO A 200 20.17 -2.76 9.88
C PRO A 200 20.61 -3.08 8.45
N LYS A 201 19.65 -3.31 7.57
CA LYS A 201 19.94 -3.56 6.15
C LYS A 201 20.63 -2.36 5.52
N ARG A 202 21.63 -2.61 4.67
CA ARG A 202 22.26 -1.56 3.87
C ARG A 202 21.22 -0.90 2.96
N TYR A 203 21.38 0.38 2.73
CA TYR A 203 20.52 1.12 1.80
C TYR A 203 20.68 0.58 0.37
N ASN A 204 19.59 0.39 -0.31
CA ASN A 204 19.53 0.33 -1.76
C ASN A 204 19.06 1.70 -2.30
N SER A 205 19.04 1.89 -3.62
CA SER A 205 18.67 3.16 -4.23
C SER A 205 17.29 3.67 -3.77
N GLY A 206 16.30 2.79 -3.68
CA GLY A 206 14.95 3.18 -3.24
C GLY A 206 14.89 3.53 -1.76
N SER A 207 15.49 2.75 -0.88
CA SER A 207 15.50 3.02 0.56
C SER A 207 16.37 4.24 0.91
N MET A 208 17.40 4.55 0.12
CA MET A 208 18.19 5.77 0.27
C MET A 208 17.36 7.02 -0.06
N ILE A 209 16.61 6.99 -1.16
CA ILE A 209 15.72 8.11 -1.51
C ILE A 209 14.69 8.34 -0.41
N LEU A 210 14.08 7.27 0.12
CA LEU A 210 13.13 7.37 1.24
C LEU A 210 13.79 7.91 2.52
N ALA A 211 15.03 7.52 2.81
CA ALA A 211 15.77 8.04 3.95
C ALA A 211 16.10 9.53 3.79
N MET A 212 16.44 9.96 2.57
CA MET A 212 16.67 11.37 2.25
C MET A 212 15.38 12.19 2.35
N GLU A 213 14.27 11.67 1.85
CA GLU A 213 12.93 12.28 1.97
C GLU A 213 12.51 12.45 3.44
N ASN A 214 12.87 11.50 4.30
CA ASN A 214 12.53 11.48 5.71
C ASN A 214 13.72 11.81 6.63
N ALA A 215 14.74 12.51 6.15
CA ALA A 215 15.98 12.77 6.88
C ALA A 215 15.76 13.45 8.25
N GLY A 216 14.72 14.26 8.37
CA GLY A 216 14.32 14.87 9.63
C GLY A 216 14.02 13.87 10.76
N GLN A 217 13.64 12.63 10.45
CA GLN A 217 13.38 11.61 11.48
C GLN A 217 14.65 11.10 12.17
N LEU A 218 15.82 11.28 11.54
CA LEU A 218 17.11 10.86 12.07
C LEU A 218 17.73 11.90 13.02
N ILE A 219 17.11 13.05 13.18
CA ILE A 219 17.59 14.13 14.05
C ILE A 219 17.08 13.85 15.47
N GLU A 220 18.01 13.75 16.43
CA GLU A 220 17.70 13.50 17.84
C GLU A 220 17.03 14.71 18.51
N ASP A 221 17.42 15.91 18.13
CA ASP A 221 16.86 17.16 18.64
C ASP A 221 15.43 17.40 18.12
N GLU A 222 14.46 17.51 19.02
CA GLU A 222 13.05 17.67 18.69
C GLU A 222 12.73 19.01 18.01
N GLU A 223 13.42 20.10 18.40
CA GLU A 223 13.18 21.42 17.81
C GLU A 223 13.69 21.48 16.38
N LEU A 224 14.90 20.96 16.14
CA LEU A 224 15.46 20.84 14.79
C LEU A 224 14.65 19.87 13.94
N ARG A 225 14.19 18.77 14.52
CA ARG A 225 13.30 17.82 13.83
C ARG A 225 11.99 18.48 13.39
N ALA A 226 11.39 19.30 14.23
CA ALA A 226 10.15 20.01 13.92
C ALA A 226 10.35 21.04 12.79
N GLN A 227 11.49 21.71 12.75
CA GLN A 227 11.83 22.68 11.69
C GLN A 227 12.06 22.02 10.32
N ILE A 228 12.58 20.80 10.30
CA ILE A 228 12.92 20.05 9.07
C ILE A 228 11.78 19.09 8.68
N LYS A 229 10.74 19.00 9.49
CA LYS A 229 9.60 18.13 9.21
C LYS A 229 8.94 18.48 7.87
N GLY A 230 9.06 17.54 6.91
CA GLY A 230 8.55 17.72 5.54
C GLY A 230 9.57 18.29 4.55
N SER A 231 10.78 18.60 5.01
CA SER A 231 11.92 18.95 4.15
C SER A 231 12.86 17.75 4.07
N GLY A 232 13.00 17.14 2.91
CA GLY A 232 14.02 16.12 2.66
C GLY A 232 15.39 16.73 2.37
N ILE A 233 16.38 15.88 2.19
CA ILE A 233 17.70 16.24 1.67
C ILE A 233 17.70 16.02 0.15
N GLY A 234 18.03 17.05 -0.62
CA GLY A 234 18.07 16.99 -2.07
C GLY A 234 16.88 17.70 -2.72
N THR A 235 16.74 17.53 -4.02
CA THR A 235 15.62 18.06 -4.81
C THR A 235 14.57 16.99 -5.02
N SER A 236 13.30 17.37 -5.11
CA SER A 236 12.16 16.49 -5.33
C SER A 236 12.08 15.90 -6.76
N ALA A 237 13.01 16.28 -7.64
CA ALA A 237 13.04 15.88 -9.06
C ALA A 237 14.26 15.01 -9.38
#